data_c6c0123a3518f5f98fc70a4290744e3e
#
_entry.id   c6c0123a3518f5f98fc70a4290744e3e
#
_cell.length_a   1.000
_cell.length_b   1.000
_cell.length_c   1.000
_cell.angle_alpha   90.00
_cell.angle_beta   90.00
_cell.angle_gamma   90.00
#
_symmetry.space_group_name_H-M   'P 1'
#
loop_
_entity.id
_entity.type
_entity.pdbx_description
1 polymer ?
#
loop_
_entity_poly.entity_id
_entity_poly.type
_entity_poly.pdbx_seq_one_letter_code
_entity_poly.pdbx_strand_id
1 'polypeptide(L)'
;MRRSERAVTDPQMIREILDRAKVMHVGFVDQADPYVVPVNFGYTYEDDVLTLYFNSAVTGHKMDIIKENPTVFCTISVQDGLKDGGDNACSFSYYYASVMGKGRALRLTGNEEKRAALDILMKHQTGREGFVYGDSSLSRLAVLKVKLENFTAKMNPKA
;
A
#
# COMPACT_ATOMS: atom_id res chain seq x y z
N MET A 1 -10.97 16.45 0.74
CA MET A 1 -11.68 15.18 1.05
C MET A 1 -13.15 15.47 1.33
N ARG A 2 -14.10 14.75 0.74
CA ARG A 2 -15.51 14.81 1.12
C ARG A 2 -15.69 14.01 2.42
N ARG A 3 -16.33 14.49 3.44
CA ARG A 3 -16.42 13.96 4.80
C ARG A 3 -15.11 14.12 5.59
N SER A 4 -14.75 15.36 5.80
CA SER A 4 -13.56 15.75 6.59
C SER A 4 -13.62 15.27 8.05
N GLU A 5 -14.82 15.07 8.59
CA GLU A 5 -15.06 14.52 9.93
C GLU A 5 -14.53 13.08 10.13
N ARG A 6 -14.21 12.38 9.03
CA ARG A 6 -13.61 11.04 9.05
C ARG A 6 -12.12 11.04 8.81
N ALA A 7 -11.52 12.22 8.66
CA ALA A 7 -10.07 12.31 8.45
C ALA A 7 -9.31 11.78 9.67
N VAL A 8 -8.25 11.03 9.40
CA VAL A 8 -7.30 10.57 10.40
C VAL A 8 -5.99 11.29 10.13
N THR A 9 -5.54 12.08 11.12
CA THR A 9 -4.28 12.84 11.04
C THR A 9 -3.29 12.43 12.12
N ASP A 10 -3.74 11.63 13.11
CA ASP A 10 -2.87 11.09 14.15
C ASP A 10 -1.94 10.04 13.54
N PRO A 11 -0.61 10.21 13.63
CA PRO A 11 0.38 9.27 13.11
C PRO A 11 0.24 7.86 13.69
N GLN A 12 -0.14 7.74 14.96
CA GLN A 12 -0.32 6.44 15.60
C GLN A 12 -1.51 5.68 14.98
N MET A 13 -2.64 6.35 14.79
CA MET A 13 -3.82 5.75 14.14
C MET A 13 -3.53 5.38 12.68
N ILE A 14 -2.71 6.17 11.96
CA ILE A 14 -2.29 5.84 10.59
C ILE A 14 -1.46 4.55 10.59
N ARG A 15 -0.51 4.38 11.53
CA ARG A 15 0.26 3.14 11.67
C ARG A 15 -0.64 1.94 11.95
N GLU A 16 -1.61 2.07 12.85
CA GLU A 16 -2.56 1.01 13.17
C GLU A 16 -3.38 0.56 11.95
N ILE A 17 -3.79 1.49 11.08
CA ILE A 17 -4.46 1.17 9.82
C ILE A 17 -3.52 0.37 8.90
N LEU A 18 -2.28 0.83 8.76
CA LEU A 18 -1.28 0.20 7.90
C LEU A 18 -0.89 -1.20 8.41
N ASP A 19 -0.70 -1.39 9.70
CA ASP A 19 -0.31 -2.66 10.32
C ASP A 19 -1.36 -3.76 10.13
N ARG A 20 -2.63 -3.38 10.13
CA ARG A 20 -3.77 -4.29 9.95
C ARG A 20 -3.95 -4.73 8.49
N ALA A 21 -3.57 -3.90 7.54
CA ALA A 21 -3.72 -4.18 6.11
C ALA A 21 -2.55 -5.03 5.61
N LYS A 22 -2.83 -6.08 4.84
CA LYS A 22 -1.81 -6.95 4.24
C LYS A 22 -1.73 -6.84 2.71
N VAL A 23 -2.73 -6.20 2.12
CA VAL A 23 -2.82 -5.99 0.67
C VAL A 23 -3.06 -4.51 0.40
N MET A 24 -2.37 -3.98 -0.60
CA MET A 24 -2.69 -2.69 -1.20
C MET A 24 -3.09 -2.87 -2.66
N HIS A 25 -3.90 -1.97 -3.17
CA HIS A 25 -4.21 -1.87 -4.59
C HIS A 25 -3.36 -0.75 -5.19
N VAL A 26 -2.62 -1.09 -6.23
CA VAL A 26 -1.80 -0.13 -6.96
C VAL A 26 -2.43 0.12 -8.31
N GLY A 27 -2.87 1.33 -8.53
CA GLY A 27 -3.40 1.82 -9.81
C GLY A 27 -2.28 2.44 -10.64
N PHE A 28 -2.21 2.01 -11.88
CA PHE A 28 -1.30 2.51 -12.92
C PHE A 28 -2.11 3.16 -14.02
N VAL A 29 -1.45 3.97 -14.83
CA VAL A 29 -2.02 4.53 -16.06
C VAL A 29 -1.31 3.87 -17.23
N ASP A 30 -2.01 2.98 -17.93
CA ASP A 30 -1.54 2.30 -19.12
C ASP A 30 -2.07 3.05 -20.35
N GLN A 31 -1.23 3.94 -20.91
CA GLN A 31 -1.64 4.93 -21.92
C GLN A 31 -2.80 5.80 -21.41
N ALA A 32 -4.04 5.51 -21.80
CA ALA A 32 -5.25 6.21 -21.35
C ALA A 32 -6.10 5.36 -20.40
N ASP A 33 -5.80 4.09 -20.22
CA ASP A 33 -6.61 3.15 -19.46
C ASP A 33 -6.08 2.96 -18.03
N PRO A 34 -6.98 2.85 -17.04
CA PRO A 34 -6.58 2.50 -15.68
C PRO A 34 -6.25 1.00 -15.60
N TYR A 35 -5.13 0.67 -14.97
CA TYR A 35 -4.74 -0.71 -14.68
C TYR A 35 -4.48 -0.85 -13.18
N VAL A 36 -5.20 -1.74 -12.48
CA VAL A 36 -5.12 -1.88 -11.03
C VAL A 36 -4.76 -3.31 -10.65
N VAL A 37 -3.79 -3.47 -9.76
CA VAL A 37 -3.39 -4.78 -9.23
C VAL A 37 -3.34 -4.79 -7.70
N PRO A 38 -3.82 -5.86 -7.04
CA PRO A 38 -3.56 -6.10 -5.63
C PRO A 38 -2.15 -6.65 -5.45
N VAL A 39 -1.43 -6.17 -4.44
CA VAL A 39 -0.10 -6.67 -4.06
C VAL A 39 0.05 -6.68 -2.55
N ASN A 40 0.84 -7.63 -2.02
CA ASN A 40 1.31 -7.54 -0.66
C ASN A 40 2.34 -6.41 -0.55
N PHE A 41 2.39 -5.75 0.59
CA PHE A 41 3.26 -4.61 0.80
C PHE A 41 3.90 -4.61 2.18
N GLY A 42 4.98 -3.85 2.31
CA GLY A 42 5.53 -3.38 3.56
C GLY A 42 5.61 -1.85 3.52
N TYR A 43 5.86 -1.21 4.65
CA TYR A 43 5.92 0.23 4.70
C TYR A 43 6.91 0.75 5.73
N THR A 44 7.36 1.98 5.53
CA THR A 44 7.92 2.86 6.56
C THR A 44 7.10 4.13 6.64
N TYR A 45 6.86 4.62 7.86
CA TYR A 45 6.17 5.88 8.08
C TYR A 45 6.92 6.68 9.14
N GLU A 46 7.68 7.66 8.71
CA GLU A 46 8.57 8.48 9.52
C GLU A 46 8.47 9.94 9.07
N ASP A 47 8.44 10.88 10.00
CA ASP A 47 8.37 12.32 9.72
C ASP A 47 7.29 12.69 8.70
N ASP A 48 6.09 12.10 8.84
CA ASP A 48 4.95 12.24 7.94
C ASP A 48 5.20 11.77 6.49
N VAL A 49 6.29 11.05 6.26
CA VAL A 49 6.63 10.44 4.97
C VAL A 49 6.23 8.97 4.98
N LEU A 50 5.24 8.61 4.17
CA LEU A 50 4.82 7.22 3.97
C LEU A 50 5.48 6.66 2.71
N THR A 51 6.29 5.61 2.91
CA THR A 51 6.92 4.86 1.82
C THR A 51 6.42 3.42 1.83
N LEU A 52 5.97 2.95 0.68
CA LEU A 52 5.46 1.60 0.46
C LEU A 52 6.47 0.77 -0.35
N TYR A 53 6.58 -0.52 -0.03
CA TYR A 53 7.46 -1.46 -0.70
C TYR A 53 6.66 -2.68 -1.14
N PHE A 54 6.87 -3.13 -2.36
CA PHE A 54 6.28 -4.37 -2.88
C PHE A 54 7.20 -5.03 -3.89
N ASN A 55 7.00 -6.30 -4.15
CA ASN A 55 7.78 -7.05 -5.13
C ASN A 55 6.93 -7.52 -6.31
N SER A 56 7.61 -7.79 -7.41
CA SER A 56 7.03 -8.31 -8.64
C SER A 56 8.04 -9.20 -9.37
N ALA A 57 7.59 -9.91 -10.39
CA ALA A 57 8.51 -10.46 -11.39
C ALA A 57 9.25 -9.30 -12.10
N VAL A 58 10.46 -9.60 -12.61
CA VAL A 58 11.31 -8.61 -13.31
C VAL A 58 10.74 -8.15 -14.64
N THR A 59 9.81 -8.92 -15.21
CA THR A 59 9.10 -8.66 -16.47
C THR A 59 7.59 -8.76 -16.26
N GLY A 60 6.82 -8.24 -17.21
CA GLY A 60 5.37 -8.30 -17.22
C GLY A 60 4.73 -6.91 -17.34
N HIS A 61 3.45 -6.88 -17.64
CA HIS A 61 2.71 -5.69 -18.05
C HIS A 61 2.89 -4.48 -17.12
N LYS A 62 2.73 -4.67 -15.79
CA LYS A 62 2.96 -3.56 -14.84
C LYS A 62 4.39 -3.01 -14.86
N MET A 63 5.39 -3.86 -15.16
CA MET A 63 6.79 -3.42 -15.25
C MET A 63 7.03 -2.60 -16.51
N ASP A 64 6.32 -2.91 -17.60
CA ASP A 64 6.39 -2.15 -18.84
C ASP A 64 5.70 -0.79 -18.66
N ILE A 65 4.54 -0.75 -18.01
CA ILE A 65 3.87 0.53 -17.67
C ILE A 65 4.78 1.41 -16.80
N ILE A 66 5.40 0.87 -15.74
CA ILE A 66 6.26 1.65 -14.82
C ILE A 66 7.47 2.27 -15.55
N LYS A 67 8.02 1.60 -16.56
CA LYS A 67 9.13 2.15 -17.35
C LYS A 67 8.73 3.42 -18.10
N GLU A 68 7.54 3.45 -18.65
CA GLU A 68 7.01 4.57 -19.42
C GLU A 68 6.40 5.64 -18.52
N ASN A 69 5.57 5.22 -17.58
CA ASN A 69 4.89 6.09 -16.63
C ASN A 69 4.97 5.52 -15.20
N PRO A 70 5.93 5.94 -14.38
CA PRO A 70 6.06 5.48 -13.01
C PRO A 70 5.03 6.05 -12.03
N THR A 71 4.13 6.91 -12.48
CA THR A 71 3.08 7.47 -11.64
C THR A 71 2.07 6.40 -11.23
N VAL A 72 1.82 6.29 -9.93
CA VAL A 72 0.88 5.32 -9.37
C VAL A 72 -0.03 5.98 -8.35
N PHE A 73 -1.18 5.36 -8.12
CA PHE A 73 -2.06 5.67 -7.00
C PHE A 73 -2.24 4.42 -6.14
N CYS A 74 -1.90 4.51 -4.86
CA CYS A 74 -2.00 3.40 -3.92
C CYS A 74 -3.23 3.57 -3.02
N THR A 75 -3.96 2.48 -2.81
CA THR A 75 -5.08 2.41 -1.87
C THR A 75 -4.90 1.21 -0.96
N ILE A 76 -4.93 1.47 0.34
CA ILE A 76 -4.86 0.50 1.43
C ILE A 76 -6.16 0.61 2.20
N SER A 77 -6.84 -0.50 2.48
CA SER A 77 -8.08 -0.46 3.24
C SER A 77 -8.26 -1.69 4.11
N VAL A 78 -8.95 -1.50 5.22
CA VAL A 78 -9.41 -2.56 6.12
C VAL A 78 -10.90 -2.38 6.40
N GLN A 79 -11.61 -3.48 6.58
CA GLN A 79 -13.03 -3.51 6.93
C GLN A 79 -13.19 -4.11 8.32
N ASP A 80 -14.02 -3.47 9.15
CA ASP A 80 -14.25 -3.83 10.55
C ASP A 80 -15.69 -4.31 10.82
N GLY A 81 -16.37 -4.72 9.76
CA GLY A 81 -17.70 -5.30 9.82
C GLY A 81 -18.81 -4.38 9.32
N LEU A 82 -19.98 -4.95 9.18
CA LEU A 82 -21.19 -4.28 8.75
C LEU A 82 -21.75 -3.40 9.89
N LYS A 83 -22.13 -2.17 9.55
CA LYS A 83 -22.94 -1.31 10.39
C LYS A 83 -24.40 -1.54 10.02
N ASP A 84 -25.13 -2.17 10.94
CA ASP A 84 -26.57 -2.46 10.76
C ASP A 84 -27.37 -1.15 10.68
N GLY A 85 -28.25 -1.09 9.73
CA GLY A 85 -29.17 0.04 9.47
C GLY A 85 -30.63 -0.24 9.87
N GLY A 86 -30.91 -1.39 10.51
CA GLY A 86 -32.28 -1.83 10.82
C GLY A 86 -33.11 -2.04 9.54
N ASP A 87 -34.32 -1.55 9.52
CA ASP A 87 -35.22 -1.70 8.36
C ASP A 87 -34.95 -0.71 7.22
N ASN A 88 -34.00 0.21 7.39
CA ASN A 88 -33.67 1.21 6.39
C ASN A 88 -32.37 0.86 5.66
N ALA A 89 -32.48 0.38 4.43
CA ALA A 89 -31.32 0.01 3.60
C ALA A 89 -30.29 1.14 3.43
N CYS A 90 -30.72 2.42 3.38
CA CYS A 90 -29.82 3.56 3.26
C CYS A 90 -28.99 3.84 4.52
N SER A 91 -29.33 3.24 5.64
CA SER A 91 -28.63 3.37 6.93
C SER A 91 -27.53 2.33 7.10
N PHE A 92 -27.50 1.28 6.26
CA PHE A 92 -26.42 0.31 6.27
C PHE A 92 -25.10 0.94 5.81
N SER A 93 -24.02 0.53 6.42
CA SER A 93 -22.67 0.98 6.09
C SER A 93 -21.65 -0.07 6.53
N TYR A 94 -20.38 0.20 6.31
CA TYR A 94 -19.28 -0.58 6.88
C TYR A 94 -18.46 0.29 7.84
N TYR A 95 -17.99 -0.34 8.89
CA TYR A 95 -16.85 0.17 9.63
C TYR A 95 -15.60 -0.11 8.82
N TYR A 96 -14.78 0.89 8.59
CA TYR A 96 -13.60 0.77 7.74
C TYR A 96 -12.54 1.80 8.09
N ALA A 97 -11.33 1.52 7.67
CA ALA A 97 -10.27 2.51 7.61
C ALA A 97 -9.53 2.39 6.27
N SER A 98 -8.96 3.49 5.79
CA SER A 98 -8.21 3.49 4.53
C SER A 98 -7.13 4.57 4.52
N VAL A 99 -6.03 4.26 3.84
CA VAL A 99 -4.96 5.19 3.48
C VAL A 99 -4.81 5.16 1.98
N MET A 100 -4.75 6.33 1.34
CA MET A 100 -4.58 6.42 -0.10
C MET A 100 -3.76 7.63 -0.50
N GLY A 101 -2.98 7.48 -1.56
CA GLY A 101 -2.16 8.57 -2.06
C GLY A 101 -1.53 8.28 -3.42
N LYS A 102 -1.10 9.36 -4.06
CA LYS A 102 -0.33 9.33 -5.29
C LYS A 102 1.15 9.21 -4.97
N GLY A 103 1.90 8.52 -5.81
CA GLY A 103 3.35 8.43 -5.72
C GLY A 103 4.00 8.05 -7.04
N ARG A 104 5.29 7.79 -6.99
CA ARG A 104 6.07 7.29 -8.13
C ARG A 104 6.71 5.95 -7.76
N ALA A 105 6.47 4.93 -8.57
CA ALA A 105 7.08 3.63 -8.39
C ALA A 105 8.53 3.65 -8.92
N LEU A 106 9.48 3.40 -8.02
CA LEU A 106 10.89 3.31 -8.33
C LEU A 106 11.37 1.87 -8.15
N ARG A 107 12.00 1.31 -9.17
CA ARG A 107 12.62 -0.03 -9.10
C ARG A 107 13.97 0.09 -8.39
N LEU A 108 14.17 -0.68 -7.34
CA LEU A 108 15.44 -0.79 -6.64
C LEU A 108 16.39 -1.69 -7.45
N THR A 109 17.64 -1.27 -7.61
CA THR A 109 18.64 -1.97 -8.43
C THR A 109 19.71 -2.65 -7.59
N GLY A 110 20.11 -2.07 -6.47
CA GLY A 110 21.11 -2.61 -5.56
C GLY A 110 20.59 -3.80 -4.74
N ASN A 111 21.41 -4.86 -4.58
CA ASN A 111 21.01 -6.02 -3.78
C ASN A 111 20.78 -5.68 -2.31
N GLU A 112 21.56 -4.77 -1.73
CA GLU A 112 21.37 -4.32 -0.34
C GLU A 112 20.06 -3.57 -0.16
N GLU A 113 19.74 -2.66 -1.08
CA GLU A 113 18.44 -1.94 -1.05
C GLU A 113 17.26 -2.91 -1.21
N LYS A 114 17.39 -3.91 -2.09
CA LYS A 114 16.36 -4.93 -2.26
C LYS A 114 16.16 -5.76 -0.99
N ARG A 115 17.26 -6.17 -0.31
CA ARG A 115 17.18 -6.90 0.96
C ARG A 115 16.47 -6.07 2.02
N ALA A 116 16.89 -4.83 2.22
CA ALA A 116 16.28 -3.94 3.20
C ALA A 116 14.78 -3.73 2.95
N ALA A 117 14.38 -3.53 1.69
CA ALA A 117 12.97 -3.38 1.32
C ALA A 117 12.17 -4.68 1.51
N LEU A 118 12.76 -5.84 1.21
CA LEU A 118 12.14 -7.15 1.45
C LEU A 118 12.03 -7.47 2.94
N ASP A 119 12.99 -7.07 3.78
CA ASP A 119 12.90 -7.22 5.23
C ASP A 119 11.72 -6.42 5.79
N ILE A 120 11.53 -5.17 5.34
CA ILE A 120 10.37 -4.34 5.70
C ILE A 120 9.06 -5.03 5.28
N LEU A 121 9.01 -5.54 4.05
CA LEU A 121 7.85 -6.25 3.54
C LEU A 121 7.56 -7.51 4.36
N MET A 122 8.56 -8.35 4.59
CA MET A 122 8.41 -9.61 5.31
C MET A 122 8.05 -9.39 6.78
N LYS A 123 8.66 -8.40 7.43
CA LYS A 123 8.29 -8.02 8.80
C LYS A 123 6.82 -7.61 8.88
N HIS A 124 6.36 -6.77 7.96
CA HIS A 124 4.96 -6.35 7.90
C HIS A 124 4.00 -7.52 7.62
N GLN A 125 4.34 -8.42 6.69
CA GLN A 125 3.48 -9.54 6.32
C GLN A 125 3.41 -10.64 7.39
N THR A 126 4.53 -10.93 8.06
CA THR A 126 4.71 -12.12 8.91
C THR A 126 4.92 -11.81 10.39
N GLY A 127 5.29 -10.58 10.74
CA GLY A 127 5.77 -10.20 12.08
C GLY A 127 7.17 -10.71 12.42
N ARG A 128 7.85 -11.38 11.49
CA ARG A 128 9.18 -11.98 11.69
C ARG A 128 10.27 -11.21 10.97
N GLU A 129 11.48 -11.32 11.47
CA GLU A 129 12.72 -10.75 10.92
C GLU A 129 13.77 -11.84 10.67
N GLY A 130 14.91 -11.47 10.09
CA GLY A 130 16.05 -12.36 9.89
C GLY A 130 15.90 -13.33 8.71
N PHE A 131 15.19 -12.95 7.68
CA PHE A 131 15.07 -13.73 6.45
C PHE A 131 16.35 -13.68 5.64
N VAL A 132 16.67 -14.79 4.96
CA VAL A 132 17.83 -14.91 4.08
C VAL A 132 17.38 -14.85 2.63
N TYR A 133 18.04 -14.03 1.83
CA TYR A 133 17.76 -13.86 0.40
C TYR A 133 18.99 -14.26 -0.42
N GLY A 134 18.90 -15.36 -1.16
CA GLY A 134 19.95 -15.77 -2.09
C GLY A 134 20.04 -14.83 -3.31
N ASP A 135 21.23 -14.57 -3.81
CA ASP A 135 21.44 -13.65 -4.94
C ASP A 135 20.70 -14.07 -6.21
N SER A 136 20.58 -15.39 -6.47
CA SER A 136 19.79 -15.92 -7.58
C SER A 136 18.28 -15.62 -7.44
N SER A 137 17.76 -15.53 -6.23
CA SER A 137 16.38 -15.13 -5.98
C SER A 137 16.19 -13.62 -6.18
N LEU A 138 17.12 -12.81 -5.65
CA LEU A 138 17.10 -11.36 -5.81
C LEU A 138 17.21 -10.91 -7.27
N SER A 139 17.96 -11.63 -8.10
CA SER A 139 18.08 -11.31 -9.53
C SER A 139 16.77 -11.51 -10.31
N ARG A 140 15.91 -12.41 -9.85
CA ARG A 140 14.59 -12.70 -10.44
C ARG A 140 13.44 -11.87 -9.89
N LEU A 141 13.71 -11.00 -8.90
CA LEU A 141 12.71 -10.13 -8.29
C LEU A 141 12.95 -8.67 -8.68
N ALA A 142 11.88 -8.01 -9.09
CA ALA A 142 11.79 -6.57 -9.07
C ALA A 142 11.23 -6.16 -7.70
N VAL A 143 11.97 -5.32 -6.99
CA VAL A 143 11.50 -4.71 -5.75
C VAL A 143 11.25 -3.24 -6.04
N LEU A 144 10.08 -2.77 -5.67
CA LEU A 144 9.59 -1.43 -5.97
C LEU A 144 9.37 -0.66 -4.67
N LYS A 145 9.73 0.62 -4.72
CA LYS A 145 9.54 1.61 -3.66
C LYS A 145 8.61 2.69 -4.18
N VAL A 146 7.60 3.05 -3.40
CA VAL A 146 6.67 4.14 -3.70
C VAL A 146 6.62 5.09 -2.52
N LYS A 147 7.16 6.29 -2.67
CA LYS A 147 6.95 7.38 -1.72
C LYS A 147 5.64 8.08 -2.06
N LEU A 148 4.69 8.08 -1.13
CA LEU A 148 3.41 8.75 -1.33
C LEU A 148 3.53 10.26 -1.12
N GLU A 149 3.00 10.99 -2.09
CA GLU A 149 2.86 12.44 -2.05
C GLU A 149 1.46 12.78 -1.54
N ASN A 150 1.37 13.59 -0.48
CA ASN A 150 0.09 14.09 0.04
C ASN A 150 -0.98 12.99 0.23
N PHE A 151 -0.63 11.91 0.91
CA PHE A 151 -1.59 10.85 1.19
C PHE A 151 -2.68 11.32 2.17
N THR A 152 -3.81 10.63 2.16
CA THR A 152 -4.92 10.87 3.06
C THR A 152 -5.30 9.59 3.77
N ALA A 153 -5.64 9.69 5.05
CA ALA A 153 -6.21 8.60 5.83
C ALA A 153 -7.61 8.98 6.32
N LYS A 154 -8.50 8.00 6.37
CA LYS A 154 -9.83 8.18 6.93
C LYS A 154 -10.36 6.90 7.55
N MET A 155 -11.28 7.07 8.51
CA MET A 155 -11.90 5.96 9.23
C MET A 155 -13.37 6.23 9.51
N ASN A 156 -14.16 5.16 9.50
CA ASN A 156 -15.50 5.09 10.08
C ASN A 156 -15.41 4.07 11.22
N PRO A 157 -15.09 4.50 12.46
CA PRO A 157 -14.80 3.57 13.54
C PRO A 157 -16.05 2.87 14.03
N LYS A 158 -15.87 1.67 14.58
CA LYS A 158 -16.89 1.04 15.39
C LYS A 158 -16.95 1.78 16.74
N ALA A 159 -18.15 2.18 17.14
CA ALA A 159 -18.37 2.83 18.41
C ALA A 159 -18.03 1.91 19.58
#